data_972871ba50321651babaffaf9a35d6e3
#
_entry.id   972871ba50321651babaffaf9a35d6e3
#
_cell.length_a   1.000
_cell.length_b   1.000
_cell.length_c   1.000
_cell.angle_alpha   90.00
_cell.angle_beta   90.00
_cell.angle_gamma   90.00
#
_symmetry.space_group_name_H-M   'P 1'
#
loop_
_entity.id
_entity.type
_entity.pdbx_description
1 polymer ?
#
loop_
_entity_poly.entity_id
_entity_poly.type
_entity_poly.pdbx_seq_one_letter_code
_entity_poly.pdbx_strand_id
1 'polypeptide(L)'
;IIGRLVGSEMCIRDSLKRDMPVELALLPFIESQFDPYAQSPAGASGIWQFILSTAREQGLKRNWWYDGRRDIIASTNSALNYLDSMYQKTNDWLLTIASFNVGPARIQREVRKNKNQGKQTDFWSLKLPKETSKYLPRLLALLEVIKNPENYNVNFPFLPNRPYFRIIDIPSQVDLMQVANISGLSIEAVYELNPGFNQWATDPNGPFYLLLPIGIADRFEIRLNSMSEDELVKWDKYVVNKGDTLISISKKYMISQALLKEINNLDDDLIFENEELTVPRGPEWLKDYLNKPDIYFVSRGDTLWSIAKKYGVQV
;
A
#
# COMPACT_ATOMS: atom_id res chain seq x y z
N ILE A 1 -0.99 0.71 14.66
CA ILE A 1 -1.92 1.78 15.13
C ILE A 1 -1.60 3.08 14.40
N ILE A 2 -0.32 3.51 14.33
CA ILE A 2 0.10 4.77 13.72
C ILE A 2 -0.30 4.87 12.24
N GLY A 3 -0.06 3.85 11.43
CA GLY A 3 -0.43 3.83 10.02
C GLY A 3 -1.94 3.93 9.76
N ARG A 4 -2.77 3.42 10.67
CA ARG A 4 -4.24 3.51 10.60
C ARG A 4 -4.76 4.93 10.84
N LEU A 5 -4.08 5.69 11.71
CA LEU A 5 -4.43 7.08 12.01
C LEU A 5 -4.02 8.04 10.90
N VAL A 6 -2.87 7.77 10.28
CA VAL A 6 -2.31 8.54 9.16
C VAL A 6 -3.23 8.53 7.94
N GLY A 7 -3.80 7.36 7.61
CA GLY A 7 -4.70 7.23 6.45
C GLY A 7 -5.99 8.02 6.59
N SER A 8 -6.60 8.06 7.79
CA SER A 8 -7.90 8.72 7.99
C SER A 8 -7.83 10.25 7.87
N GLU A 9 -6.84 10.89 8.49
CA GLU A 9 -6.68 12.36 8.44
C GLU A 9 -6.47 12.84 7.00
N MET A 10 -5.61 12.15 6.25
CA MET A 10 -5.35 12.48 4.87
C MET A 10 -6.60 12.32 3.99
N CYS A 11 -7.34 11.21 4.12
CA CYS A 11 -8.57 10.99 3.36
C CYS A 11 -9.62 12.08 3.64
N ILE A 12 -9.77 12.51 4.90
CA ILE A 12 -10.68 13.61 5.28
C ILE A 12 -10.26 14.92 4.60
N ARG A 13 -9.00 15.30 4.73
CA ARG A 13 -8.48 16.55 4.17
C ARG A 13 -8.59 16.60 2.65
N ASP A 14 -8.25 15.49 1.98
CA ASP A 14 -8.24 15.43 0.52
C ASP A 14 -9.65 15.32 -0.06
N SER A 15 -10.62 14.71 0.65
CA SER A 15 -12.03 14.76 0.29
C SER A 15 -12.57 16.19 0.36
N LEU A 16 -12.28 16.90 1.45
CA LEU A 16 -12.71 18.30 1.62
C LEU A 16 -12.13 19.25 0.56
N LYS A 17 -10.86 19.07 0.16
CA LYS A 17 -10.23 19.85 -0.92
C LYS A 17 -10.89 19.66 -2.29
N ARG A 18 -11.62 18.57 -2.47
CA ARG A 18 -12.29 18.19 -3.73
C ARG A 18 -13.80 18.40 -3.69
N ASP A 19 -14.32 19.06 -2.66
CA ASP A 19 -15.76 19.25 -2.41
C ASP A 19 -16.56 17.92 -2.41
N MET A 20 -15.91 16.83 -1.96
CA MET A 20 -16.50 15.52 -1.80
C MET A 20 -17.05 15.31 -0.38
N PRO A 21 -18.07 14.46 -0.19
CA PRO A 21 -18.54 14.08 1.14
C PRO A 21 -17.39 13.54 2.00
N VAL A 22 -17.21 14.11 3.18
CA VAL A 22 -16.16 13.67 4.12
C VAL A 22 -16.34 12.23 4.58
N GLU A 23 -17.54 11.72 4.52
CA GLU A 23 -17.92 10.34 4.83
C GLU A 23 -17.18 9.31 3.97
N LEU A 24 -16.72 9.69 2.77
CA LEU A 24 -15.91 8.83 1.91
C LEU A 24 -14.58 8.44 2.56
N ALA A 25 -14.07 9.23 3.50
CA ALA A 25 -12.89 8.90 4.28
C ALA A 25 -13.05 7.64 5.16
N LEU A 26 -14.28 7.16 5.35
CA LEU A 26 -14.57 5.92 6.07
C LEU A 26 -14.56 4.68 5.18
N LEU A 27 -14.52 4.83 3.86
CA LEU A 27 -14.45 3.68 2.96
C LEU A 27 -13.22 2.78 3.24
N PRO A 28 -12.00 3.32 3.44
CA PRO A 28 -10.85 2.50 3.81
C PRO A 28 -11.04 1.71 5.12
N PHE A 29 -11.85 2.22 6.05
CA PHE A 29 -12.18 1.45 7.26
C PHE A 29 -13.04 0.22 6.92
N ILE A 30 -14.03 0.37 6.05
CA ILE A 30 -14.88 -0.74 5.60
C ILE A 30 -14.10 -1.75 4.75
N GLU A 31 -13.16 -1.27 3.92
CA GLU A 31 -12.37 -2.11 3.02
C GLU A 31 -11.27 -2.90 3.77
N SER A 32 -10.55 -2.26 4.68
CA SER A 32 -9.34 -2.84 5.25
C SER A 32 -9.07 -2.47 6.71
N GLN A 33 -9.97 -1.72 7.37
CA GLN A 33 -9.70 -1.11 8.67
C GLN A 33 -8.43 -0.22 8.66
N PHE A 34 -8.18 0.45 7.55
CA PHE A 34 -6.96 1.23 7.28
C PHE A 34 -5.65 0.40 7.34
N ASP A 35 -5.72 -0.90 7.12
CA ASP A 35 -4.51 -1.73 7.03
C ASP A 35 -3.91 -1.62 5.62
N PRO A 36 -2.73 -0.99 5.47
CA PRO A 36 -2.11 -0.83 4.15
C PRO A 36 -1.56 -2.14 3.57
N TYR A 37 -1.40 -3.17 4.41
CA TYR A 37 -0.95 -4.49 4.00
C TYR A 37 -2.09 -5.49 3.77
N ALA A 38 -3.35 -5.06 4.00
CA ALA A 38 -4.51 -5.92 3.78
C ALA A 38 -4.54 -6.47 2.36
N GLN A 39 -4.79 -7.77 2.24
CA GLN A 39 -4.97 -8.45 0.96
C GLN A 39 -6.23 -9.31 1.00
N SER A 40 -7.05 -9.19 -0.05
CA SER A 40 -8.22 -10.05 -0.20
C SER A 40 -7.90 -11.33 -0.98
N PRO A 41 -8.71 -12.39 -0.85
CA PRO A 41 -8.58 -13.60 -1.67
C PRO A 41 -8.66 -13.33 -3.18
N ALA A 42 -9.32 -12.26 -3.59
CA ALA A 42 -9.41 -11.80 -4.99
C ALA A 42 -8.20 -10.97 -5.44
N GLY A 43 -7.17 -10.81 -4.60
CA GLY A 43 -5.95 -10.08 -4.91
C GLY A 43 -6.08 -8.55 -4.83
N ALA A 44 -7.14 -8.04 -4.18
CA ALA A 44 -7.19 -6.63 -3.82
C ALA A 44 -6.16 -6.33 -2.70
N SER A 45 -5.59 -5.12 -2.68
CA SER A 45 -4.53 -4.76 -1.74
C SER A 45 -4.61 -3.29 -1.31
N GLY A 46 -4.08 -3.01 -0.12
CA GLY A 46 -3.95 -1.68 0.45
C GLY A 46 -5.21 -1.18 1.15
N ILE A 47 -5.17 0.04 1.66
CA ILE A 47 -6.28 0.62 2.44
C ILE A 47 -7.58 0.75 1.64
N TRP A 48 -7.49 0.93 0.32
CA TRP A 48 -8.61 1.09 -0.60
C TRP A 48 -9.01 -0.20 -1.32
N GLN A 49 -8.32 -1.31 -1.08
CA GLN A 49 -8.60 -2.63 -1.65
C GLN A 49 -8.72 -2.61 -3.19
N PHE A 50 -7.81 -1.93 -3.87
CA PHE A 50 -7.76 -1.97 -5.33
C PHE A 50 -7.36 -3.36 -5.84
N ILE A 51 -8.18 -3.95 -6.74
CA ILE A 51 -7.77 -5.10 -7.55
C ILE A 51 -6.81 -4.64 -8.65
N LEU A 52 -5.97 -5.56 -9.16
CA LEU A 52 -4.90 -5.23 -10.12
C LEU A 52 -5.37 -4.54 -11.40
N SER A 53 -6.52 -4.95 -11.95
CA SER A 53 -7.07 -4.34 -13.17
C SER A 53 -7.45 -2.89 -12.94
N THR A 54 -8.23 -2.62 -11.88
CA THR A 54 -8.66 -1.26 -11.54
C THR A 54 -7.47 -0.39 -11.14
N ALA A 55 -6.51 -0.92 -10.37
CA ALA A 55 -5.30 -0.21 -10.02
C ALA A 55 -4.53 0.28 -11.25
N ARG A 56 -4.38 -0.59 -12.25
CA ARG A 56 -3.72 -0.25 -13.52
C ARG A 56 -4.51 0.81 -14.29
N GLU A 57 -5.83 0.68 -14.39
CA GLU A 57 -6.71 1.67 -15.04
C GLU A 57 -6.63 3.04 -14.36
N GLN A 58 -6.42 3.06 -13.04
CA GLN A 58 -6.26 4.28 -12.25
C GLN A 58 -4.81 4.78 -12.17
N GLY A 59 -3.87 4.18 -12.93
CA GLY A 59 -2.48 4.62 -13.01
C GLY A 59 -1.62 4.25 -11.81
N LEU A 60 -2.07 3.34 -10.94
CA LEU A 60 -1.27 2.87 -9.82
C LEU A 60 -0.17 1.93 -10.32
N LYS A 61 1.08 2.38 -10.17
CA LYS A 61 2.28 1.63 -10.54
C LYS A 61 2.42 0.39 -9.66
N ARG A 62 2.82 -0.74 -10.28
CA ARG A 62 3.21 -1.94 -9.57
C ARG A 62 4.36 -2.62 -10.29
N ASN A 63 5.44 -2.86 -9.57
CA ASN A 63 6.59 -3.61 -10.05
C ASN A 63 7.25 -4.39 -8.89
N TRP A 64 8.48 -4.83 -9.08
CA TRP A 64 9.24 -5.53 -8.05
C TRP A 64 9.53 -4.65 -6.82
N TRP A 65 9.84 -3.36 -7.05
CA TRP A 65 10.20 -2.40 -6.01
C TRP A 65 9.00 -1.84 -5.24
N TYR A 66 7.86 -1.69 -5.93
CA TYR A 66 6.78 -0.84 -5.45
C TYR A 66 5.40 -1.36 -5.84
N ASP A 67 4.44 -1.23 -4.92
CA ASP A 67 3.02 -1.46 -5.17
C ASP A 67 2.20 -0.23 -4.72
N GLY A 68 1.81 0.60 -5.68
CA GLY A 68 1.07 1.84 -5.44
C GLY A 68 -0.30 1.65 -4.79
N ARG A 69 -0.84 0.44 -4.76
CA ARG A 69 -2.09 0.13 -4.06
C ARG A 69 -1.95 0.24 -2.55
N ARG A 70 -0.73 0.01 -2.05
CA ARG A 70 -0.40 0.11 -0.62
C ARG A 70 0.12 1.49 -0.25
N ASP A 71 0.63 2.26 -1.20
CA ASP A 71 1.02 3.65 -0.98
C ASP A 71 -0.20 4.48 -0.61
N ILE A 72 -0.14 5.09 0.55
CA ILE A 72 -1.27 5.81 1.15
C ILE A 72 -1.65 7.03 0.31
N ILE A 73 -0.67 7.76 -0.20
CA ILE A 73 -0.88 8.96 -1.03
C ILE A 73 -1.40 8.57 -2.41
N ALA A 74 -0.68 7.69 -3.11
CA ALA A 74 -1.02 7.29 -4.46
C ALA A 74 -2.40 6.63 -4.52
N SER A 75 -2.67 5.67 -3.61
CA SER A 75 -3.94 4.96 -3.59
C SER A 75 -5.11 5.85 -3.21
N THR A 76 -4.94 6.80 -2.27
CA THR A 76 -6.00 7.73 -1.90
C THR A 76 -6.33 8.69 -3.04
N ASN A 77 -5.32 9.27 -3.69
CA ASN A 77 -5.55 10.12 -4.86
C ASN A 77 -6.29 9.37 -5.97
N SER A 78 -5.87 8.15 -6.26
CA SER A 78 -6.51 7.30 -7.26
C SER A 78 -7.95 6.95 -6.88
N ALA A 79 -8.22 6.63 -5.61
CA ALA A 79 -9.56 6.30 -5.13
C ALA A 79 -10.51 7.51 -5.23
N LEU A 80 -10.07 8.69 -4.83
CA LEU A 80 -10.88 9.91 -4.94
C LEU A 80 -11.13 10.29 -6.40
N ASN A 81 -10.13 10.17 -7.29
CA ASN A 81 -10.33 10.37 -8.73
C ASN A 81 -11.33 9.37 -9.32
N TYR A 82 -11.23 8.11 -8.89
CA TYR A 82 -12.14 7.06 -9.35
C TYR A 82 -13.58 7.30 -8.86
N LEU A 83 -13.75 7.67 -7.58
CA LEU A 83 -15.04 8.04 -7.00
C LEU A 83 -15.66 9.25 -7.74
N ASP A 84 -14.86 10.29 -8.01
CA ASP A 84 -15.32 11.44 -8.77
C ASP A 84 -15.81 11.04 -10.16
N SER A 85 -15.02 10.26 -10.89
CA SER A 85 -15.36 9.79 -12.23
C SER A 85 -16.65 8.96 -12.28
N MET A 86 -16.98 8.26 -11.20
CA MET A 86 -18.23 7.53 -11.05
C MET A 86 -19.39 8.46 -10.68
N TYR A 87 -19.14 9.45 -9.80
CA TYR A 87 -20.15 10.43 -9.42
C TYR A 87 -20.60 11.27 -10.62
N GLN A 88 -19.69 11.69 -11.48
CA GLN A 88 -20.03 12.40 -12.73
C GLN A 88 -20.98 11.59 -13.63
N LYS A 89 -21.02 10.27 -13.52
CA LYS A 89 -21.90 9.39 -14.29
C LYS A 89 -23.23 9.09 -13.61
N THR A 90 -23.24 9.06 -12.28
CA THR A 90 -24.42 8.66 -11.48
C THR A 90 -25.18 9.84 -10.93
N ASN A 91 -24.50 10.94 -10.66
CA ASN A 91 -24.98 12.10 -9.90
C ASN A 91 -25.65 11.71 -8.57
N ASP A 92 -25.20 10.59 -7.99
CA ASP A 92 -25.73 10.01 -6.75
C ASP A 92 -24.58 9.33 -5.98
N TRP A 93 -24.31 9.80 -4.76
CA TRP A 93 -23.23 9.25 -3.94
C TRP A 93 -23.48 7.82 -3.47
N LEU A 94 -24.73 7.41 -3.23
CA LEU A 94 -25.04 6.04 -2.83
C LEU A 94 -24.77 5.07 -3.96
N LEU A 95 -25.13 5.43 -5.19
CA LEU A 95 -24.81 4.65 -6.39
C LEU A 95 -23.30 4.67 -6.68
N THR A 96 -22.63 5.77 -6.42
CA THR A 96 -21.17 5.90 -6.56
C THR A 96 -20.43 4.96 -5.61
N ILE A 97 -20.79 4.97 -4.32
CA ILE A 97 -20.22 4.09 -3.30
C ILE A 97 -20.48 2.62 -3.65
N ALA A 98 -21.70 2.29 -4.11
CA ALA A 98 -22.01 0.95 -4.57
C ALA A 98 -21.18 0.56 -5.82
N SER A 99 -20.93 1.52 -6.72
CA SER A 99 -20.10 1.30 -7.92
C SER A 99 -18.64 1.04 -7.54
N PHE A 100 -18.13 1.68 -6.51
CA PHE A 100 -16.78 1.41 -5.99
C PHE A 100 -16.63 -0.05 -5.56
N ASN A 101 -17.62 -0.59 -4.86
CA ASN A 101 -17.59 -1.98 -4.36
C ASN A 101 -17.78 -3.03 -5.45
N VAL A 102 -18.77 -2.87 -6.34
CA VAL A 102 -19.18 -3.93 -7.30
C VAL A 102 -18.78 -3.66 -8.75
N GLY A 103 -18.21 -2.50 -8.99
CA GLY A 103 -17.88 -2.00 -10.33
C GLY A 103 -19.01 -1.22 -11.00
N PRO A 104 -18.68 -0.14 -11.72
CA PRO A 104 -19.65 0.79 -12.30
C PRO A 104 -20.54 0.13 -13.38
N ALA A 105 -20.00 -0.81 -14.15
CA ALA A 105 -20.75 -1.51 -15.19
C ALA A 105 -21.95 -2.29 -14.62
N ARG A 106 -21.79 -2.87 -13.43
CA ARG A 106 -22.88 -3.60 -12.76
C ARG A 106 -23.99 -2.65 -12.33
N ILE A 107 -23.66 -1.54 -11.69
CA ILE A 107 -24.63 -0.54 -11.25
C ILE A 107 -25.39 0.04 -12.46
N GLN A 108 -24.69 0.46 -13.49
CA GLN A 108 -25.32 0.98 -14.72
C GLN A 108 -26.29 -0.01 -15.36
N ARG A 109 -25.93 -1.30 -15.35
CA ARG A 109 -26.82 -2.34 -15.89
C ARG A 109 -28.10 -2.47 -15.07
N GLU A 110 -28.02 -2.50 -13.73
CA GLU A 110 -29.21 -2.61 -12.88
C GLU A 110 -30.09 -1.34 -12.94
N VAL A 111 -29.47 -0.16 -12.96
CA VAL A 111 -30.16 1.13 -13.17
C VAL A 111 -30.95 1.10 -14.49
N ARG A 112 -30.29 0.73 -15.61
CA ARG A 112 -30.92 0.64 -16.92
C ARG A 112 -32.09 -0.37 -16.93
N LYS A 113 -31.91 -1.52 -16.27
CA LYS A 113 -32.95 -2.54 -16.15
C LYS A 113 -34.18 -2.01 -15.41
N ASN A 114 -33.97 -1.35 -14.26
CA ASN A 114 -35.09 -0.75 -13.51
C ASN A 114 -35.76 0.34 -14.30
N LYS A 115 -35.00 1.22 -14.94
CA LYS A 115 -35.55 2.29 -15.80
C LYS A 115 -36.46 1.73 -16.92
N ASN A 116 -36.03 0.66 -17.59
CA ASN A 116 -36.82 0.00 -18.65
C ASN A 116 -38.08 -0.68 -18.13
N GLN A 117 -38.14 -0.97 -16.81
CA GLN A 117 -39.31 -1.55 -16.14
C GLN A 117 -40.19 -0.51 -15.42
N GLY A 118 -39.88 0.79 -15.57
CA GLY A 118 -40.60 1.86 -14.86
C GLY A 118 -40.43 1.85 -13.35
N LYS A 119 -39.35 1.23 -12.85
CA LYS A 119 -38.99 1.14 -11.42
C LYS A 119 -38.03 2.26 -11.00
N GLN A 120 -37.99 2.53 -9.70
CA GLN A 120 -37.02 3.44 -9.13
C GLN A 120 -35.58 2.96 -9.38
N THR A 121 -34.63 3.90 -9.51
CA THR A 121 -33.24 3.63 -9.88
C THR A 121 -32.25 3.99 -8.78
N ASP A 122 -32.74 4.35 -7.59
CA ASP A 122 -31.93 4.58 -6.41
C ASP A 122 -31.30 3.26 -5.90
N PHE A 123 -30.28 3.39 -5.05
CA PHE A 123 -29.53 2.25 -4.49
C PHE A 123 -30.45 1.17 -3.89
N TRP A 124 -31.48 1.58 -3.13
CA TRP A 124 -32.34 0.66 -2.38
C TRP A 124 -33.26 -0.17 -3.29
N SER A 125 -33.53 0.33 -4.45
CA SER A 125 -34.41 -0.28 -5.47
C SER A 125 -33.68 -1.21 -6.43
N LEU A 126 -32.33 -1.22 -6.42
CA LEU A 126 -31.52 -2.06 -7.30
C LEU A 126 -31.37 -3.50 -6.77
N LYS A 127 -31.35 -4.47 -7.69
CA LYS A 127 -31.03 -5.87 -7.36
C LYS A 127 -29.51 -6.07 -7.36
N LEU A 128 -28.88 -5.85 -6.21
CA LEU A 128 -27.45 -5.95 -6.03
C LEU A 128 -27.01 -7.28 -5.38
N PRO A 129 -25.74 -7.70 -5.55
CA PRO A 129 -25.17 -8.81 -4.80
C PRO A 129 -25.30 -8.59 -3.28
N LYS A 130 -25.39 -9.69 -2.52
CA LYS A 130 -25.54 -9.65 -1.05
C LYS A 130 -24.43 -8.85 -0.35
N GLU A 131 -23.22 -8.88 -0.87
CA GLU A 131 -22.10 -8.08 -0.35
C GLU A 131 -22.36 -6.59 -0.56
N THR A 132 -22.61 -6.17 -1.78
CA THR A 132 -22.86 -4.77 -2.13
C THR A 132 -24.11 -4.20 -1.47
N SER A 133 -25.20 -4.98 -1.37
CA SER A 133 -26.41 -4.55 -0.67
C SER A 133 -26.20 -4.30 0.84
N LYS A 134 -25.15 -4.86 1.44
CA LYS A 134 -24.75 -4.64 2.83
C LYS A 134 -23.64 -3.58 2.99
N TYR A 135 -22.96 -3.24 1.92
CA TYR A 135 -21.81 -2.35 1.95
C TYR A 135 -22.18 -0.95 2.42
N LEU A 136 -23.15 -0.33 1.77
CA LEU A 136 -23.65 0.98 2.14
C LEU A 136 -24.30 1.02 3.54
N PRO A 137 -25.18 0.06 3.94
CA PRO A 137 -25.66 -0.01 5.32
C PRO A 137 -24.55 -0.08 6.37
N ARG A 138 -23.45 -0.79 6.11
CA ARG A 138 -22.29 -0.83 7.02
C ARG A 138 -21.63 0.53 7.16
N LEU A 139 -21.47 1.27 6.04
CA LEU A 139 -20.92 2.61 6.08
C LEU A 139 -21.80 3.57 6.88
N LEU A 140 -23.13 3.52 6.63
CA LEU A 140 -24.09 4.35 7.36
C LEU A 140 -24.14 4.00 8.86
N ALA A 141 -24.07 2.71 9.21
CA ALA A 141 -23.99 2.29 10.60
C ALA A 141 -22.70 2.76 11.29
N LEU A 142 -21.56 2.72 10.58
CA LEU A 142 -20.30 3.26 11.10
C LEU A 142 -20.39 4.77 11.32
N LEU A 143 -20.99 5.49 10.39
CA LEU A 143 -21.24 6.94 10.51
C LEU A 143 -22.11 7.25 11.73
N GLU A 144 -23.16 6.48 11.96
CA GLU A 144 -24.04 6.63 13.11
C GLU A 144 -23.28 6.43 14.43
N VAL A 145 -22.43 5.40 14.52
CA VAL A 145 -21.60 5.14 15.70
C VAL A 145 -20.60 6.28 15.93
N ILE A 146 -20.01 6.84 14.85
CA ILE A 146 -19.04 7.96 14.99
C ILE A 146 -19.74 9.24 15.41
N LYS A 147 -20.94 9.51 14.91
CA LYS A 147 -21.71 10.71 15.25
C LYS A 147 -22.29 10.71 16.67
N ASN A 148 -22.67 9.52 17.15
CA ASN A 148 -23.35 9.32 18.41
C ASN A 148 -22.70 8.17 19.23
N PRO A 149 -21.39 8.28 19.56
CA PRO A 149 -20.63 7.18 20.15
C PRO A 149 -21.15 6.75 21.53
N GLU A 150 -21.71 7.67 22.30
CA GLU A 150 -22.30 7.41 23.62
C GLU A 150 -23.49 6.44 23.55
N ASN A 151 -24.28 6.48 22.46
CA ASN A 151 -25.42 5.56 22.28
C ASN A 151 -24.99 4.10 22.10
N TYR A 152 -23.71 3.88 21.79
CA TYR A 152 -23.13 2.56 21.49
C TYR A 152 -22.04 2.14 22.49
N ASN A 153 -21.90 2.88 23.59
CA ASN A 153 -20.82 2.68 24.58
C ASN A 153 -19.42 2.68 23.96
N VAL A 154 -19.21 3.49 22.93
CA VAL A 154 -17.89 3.65 22.26
C VAL A 154 -17.23 4.91 22.80
N ASN A 155 -15.97 4.77 23.19
CA ASN A 155 -15.14 5.91 23.58
C ASN A 155 -13.97 6.02 22.58
N PHE A 156 -13.97 7.10 21.81
CA PHE A 156 -12.86 7.40 20.89
C PHE A 156 -11.75 8.13 21.65
N PRO A 157 -10.48 7.72 21.50
CA PRO A 157 -9.37 8.51 22.02
C PRO A 157 -9.33 9.87 21.33
N PHE A 158 -8.89 10.89 22.05
CA PHE A 158 -8.66 12.20 21.44
C PHE A 158 -7.58 12.09 20.36
N LEU A 159 -7.95 12.43 19.14
CA LEU A 159 -7.05 12.48 17.98
C LEU A 159 -6.90 13.95 17.56
N PRO A 160 -5.70 14.54 17.66
CA PRO A 160 -5.46 15.89 17.18
C PRO A 160 -5.74 15.98 15.67
N ASN A 161 -6.56 16.94 15.26
CA ASN A 161 -6.79 17.24 13.84
C ASN A 161 -5.60 18.03 13.26
N ARG A 162 -4.46 17.35 13.11
CA ARG A 162 -3.24 17.91 12.52
C ARG A 162 -2.50 16.82 11.75
N PRO A 163 -1.81 17.17 10.65
CA PRO A 163 -1.01 16.22 9.91
C PRO A 163 0.00 15.50 10.80
N TYR A 164 0.09 14.21 10.66
CA TYR A 164 1.08 13.39 11.37
C TYR A 164 2.40 13.29 10.62
N PHE A 165 2.35 13.28 9.30
CA PHE A 165 3.51 13.11 8.43
C PHE A 165 3.61 14.24 7.41
N ARG A 166 4.78 14.36 6.82
CA ARG A 166 5.08 15.20 5.65
C ARG A 166 5.60 14.33 4.52
N ILE A 167 5.25 14.70 3.30
CA ILE A 167 5.84 14.16 2.07
C ILE A 167 7.20 14.83 1.92
N ILE A 168 8.24 14.02 1.76
CA ILE A 168 9.62 14.46 1.54
C ILE A 168 10.03 14.00 0.16
N ASP A 169 10.39 14.92 -0.70
CA ASP A 169 10.94 14.60 -2.01
C ASP A 169 12.34 14.01 -1.85
N ILE A 170 12.63 12.96 -2.63
CA ILE A 170 13.93 12.32 -2.67
C ILE A 170 14.54 12.48 -4.07
N PRO A 171 15.85 12.72 -4.18
CA PRO A 171 16.48 13.04 -5.48
C PRO A 171 16.56 11.82 -6.41
N SER A 172 16.69 10.65 -5.86
CA SER A 172 16.84 9.38 -6.58
C SER A 172 16.43 8.20 -5.70
N GLN A 173 16.80 6.99 -6.07
CA GLN A 173 16.64 5.81 -5.25
C GLN A 173 17.36 5.96 -3.90
N VAL A 174 16.72 5.55 -2.80
CA VAL A 174 17.28 5.62 -1.43
C VAL A 174 17.09 4.29 -0.72
N ASP A 175 18.12 3.82 -0.03
CA ASP A 175 18.06 2.67 0.87
C ASP A 175 17.21 3.01 2.11
N LEU A 176 16.19 2.22 2.39
CA LEU A 176 15.26 2.46 3.50
C LEU A 176 15.94 2.32 4.88
N MET A 177 17.04 1.56 4.97
CA MET A 177 17.86 1.53 6.19
C MET A 177 18.62 2.85 6.37
N GLN A 178 19.07 3.50 5.28
CA GLN A 178 19.63 4.86 5.38
C GLN A 178 18.54 5.85 5.83
N VAL A 179 17.33 5.71 5.33
CA VAL A 179 16.19 6.52 5.81
C VAL A 179 15.99 6.33 7.31
N ALA A 180 16.01 5.10 7.81
CA ALA A 180 15.91 4.80 9.24
C ALA A 180 17.05 5.43 10.05
N ASN A 181 18.29 5.26 9.60
CA ASN A 181 19.48 5.80 10.27
C ASN A 181 19.47 7.33 10.34
N ILE A 182 19.13 8.01 9.24
CA ILE A 182 19.13 9.48 9.17
C ILE A 182 17.97 10.06 9.98
N SER A 183 16.79 9.44 9.90
CA SER A 183 15.58 9.91 10.59
C SER A 183 15.59 9.58 12.09
N GLY A 184 16.35 8.57 12.50
CA GLY A 184 16.30 8.00 13.86
C GLY A 184 15.06 7.14 14.13
N LEU A 185 14.33 6.76 13.07
CA LEU A 185 13.20 5.83 13.15
C LEU A 185 13.69 4.38 13.14
N SER A 186 12.89 3.47 13.67
CA SER A 186 13.09 2.06 13.38
C SER A 186 12.76 1.76 11.92
N ILE A 187 13.33 0.72 11.35
CA ILE A 187 13.06 0.32 9.98
C ILE A 187 11.57 -0.08 9.80
N GLU A 188 10.98 -0.66 10.82
CA GLU A 188 9.56 -0.99 10.87
C GLU A 188 8.69 0.27 10.70
N ALA A 189 9.02 1.34 11.44
CA ALA A 189 8.29 2.61 11.33
C ALA A 189 8.44 3.25 9.95
N VAL A 190 9.60 3.09 9.29
CA VAL A 190 9.80 3.54 7.91
C VAL A 190 8.87 2.78 6.95
N TYR A 191 8.78 1.46 7.07
CA TYR A 191 7.87 0.64 6.25
C TYR A 191 6.40 0.89 6.56
N GLU A 192 6.03 1.07 7.83
CA GLU A 192 4.64 1.39 8.21
C GLU A 192 4.16 2.71 7.60
N LEU A 193 5.05 3.70 7.48
CA LEU A 193 4.73 4.98 6.84
C LEU A 193 4.78 4.90 5.31
N ASN A 194 5.60 3.99 4.76
CA ASN A 194 5.84 3.84 3.33
C ASN A 194 5.52 2.42 2.83
N PRO A 195 4.31 1.93 3.04
CA PRO A 195 3.96 0.53 2.78
C PRO A 195 3.94 0.16 1.30
N GLY A 196 4.04 1.15 0.41
CA GLY A 196 4.16 0.95 -1.03
C GLY A 196 5.46 0.26 -1.44
N PHE A 197 6.55 0.44 -0.70
CA PHE A 197 7.83 -0.18 -1.04
C PHE A 197 7.87 -1.65 -0.65
N ASN A 198 8.31 -2.48 -1.61
CA ASN A 198 8.39 -3.93 -1.49
C ASN A 198 9.77 -4.41 -1.05
N GLN A 199 10.78 -3.57 -1.23
CA GLN A 199 12.18 -3.93 -1.16
C GLN A 199 12.92 -3.01 -0.18
N TRP A 200 14.19 -3.31 0.04
CA TRP A 200 15.11 -2.60 0.92
C TRP A 200 15.41 -1.15 0.50
N ALA A 201 15.11 -0.79 -0.73
CA ALA A 201 15.25 0.58 -1.25
C ALA A 201 13.98 1.02 -1.99
N THR A 202 13.86 2.31 -2.23
CA THR A 202 12.80 2.88 -3.06
C THR A 202 12.97 2.46 -4.52
N ASP A 203 11.93 2.65 -5.35
CA ASP A 203 12.02 2.32 -6.78
C ASP A 203 12.93 3.31 -7.51
N PRO A 204 13.93 2.86 -8.31
CA PRO A 204 14.80 3.75 -9.06
C PRO A 204 14.08 4.61 -10.10
N ASN A 205 12.85 4.25 -10.46
CA ASN A 205 11.99 4.98 -11.40
C ASN A 205 10.81 5.68 -10.69
N GLY A 206 10.94 5.99 -9.38
CA GLY A 206 9.92 6.63 -8.56
C GLY A 206 8.73 5.73 -8.19
N PRO A 207 7.89 6.23 -7.29
CA PRO A 207 7.77 7.62 -6.89
C PRO A 207 8.99 8.11 -6.08
N PHE A 208 9.35 9.36 -6.30
CA PHE A 208 10.49 10.00 -5.64
C PHE A 208 10.06 10.78 -4.41
N TYR A 209 9.41 10.12 -3.47
CA TYR A 209 9.06 10.68 -2.18
C TYR A 209 9.00 9.63 -1.07
N LEU A 210 9.09 10.11 0.16
CA LEU A 210 8.91 9.35 1.39
C LEU A 210 7.95 10.08 2.33
N LEU A 211 7.25 9.33 3.16
CA LEU A 211 6.46 9.86 4.25
C LEU A 211 7.25 9.73 5.56
N LEU A 212 7.44 10.85 6.24
CA LEU A 212 8.10 10.89 7.55
C LEU A 212 7.30 11.73 8.53
N PRO A 213 7.35 11.44 9.85
CA PRO A 213 6.70 12.26 10.87
C PRO A 213 7.18 13.72 10.80
N ILE A 214 6.25 14.66 10.96
CA ILE A 214 6.54 16.10 10.83
C ILE A 214 7.71 16.54 11.73
N GLY A 215 7.78 16.00 12.96
CA GLY A 215 8.81 16.41 13.93
C GLY A 215 10.27 16.09 13.55
N ILE A 216 10.47 15.22 12.54
CA ILE A 216 11.82 14.84 12.08
C ILE A 216 12.07 15.23 10.62
N ALA A 217 11.03 15.60 9.88
CA ALA A 217 11.07 15.82 8.44
C ALA A 217 12.13 16.86 8.02
N ASP A 218 12.18 18.02 8.71
CA ASP A 218 13.14 19.10 8.37
C ASP A 218 14.60 18.64 8.52
N ARG A 219 14.91 17.98 9.65
CA ARG A 219 16.27 17.49 9.90
C ARG A 219 16.67 16.39 8.92
N PHE A 220 15.73 15.53 8.59
CA PHE A 220 15.93 14.48 7.60
C PHE A 220 16.25 15.08 6.23
N GLU A 221 15.45 16.04 5.77
CA GLU A 221 15.59 16.68 4.45
C GLU A 221 16.94 17.41 4.32
N ILE A 222 17.37 18.15 5.36
CA ILE A 222 18.69 18.79 5.40
C ILE A 222 19.79 17.74 5.28
N ARG A 223 19.69 16.62 6.00
CA ARG A 223 20.70 15.57 5.99
C ARG A 223 20.72 14.84 4.64
N LEU A 224 19.55 14.50 4.11
CA LEU A 224 19.40 13.86 2.80
C LEU A 224 20.07 14.71 1.70
N ASN A 225 19.79 16.00 1.66
CA ASN A 225 20.34 16.93 0.66
C ASN A 225 21.85 17.15 0.79
N SER A 226 22.46 16.77 1.91
CA SER A 226 23.92 16.83 2.08
C SER A 226 24.64 15.55 1.66
N MET A 227 23.91 14.50 1.26
CA MET A 227 24.48 13.22 0.84
C MET A 227 24.76 13.18 -0.66
N SER A 228 25.81 12.48 -1.04
CA SER A 228 26.08 12.12 -2.42
C SER A 228 25.21 10.94 -2.87
N GLU A 229 25.03 10.75 -4.16
CA GLU A 229 24.24 9.64 -4.73
C GLU A 229 24.74 8.27 -4.25
N ASP A 230 26.06 8.07 -4.15
CA ASP A 230 26.69 6.85 -3.67
C ASP A 230 26.40 6.56 -2.17
N GLU A 231 26.03 7.58 -1.41
CA GLU A 231 25.63 7.45 -0.02
C GLU A 231 24.14 7.11 0.13
N LEU A 232 23.31 7.41 -0.87
CA LEU A 232 21.87 7.16 -0.84
C LEU A 232 21.54 5.69 -0.97
N VAL A 233 22.26 4.96 -1.84
CA VAL A 233 22.12 3.51 -2.01
C VAL A 233 23.49 2.87 -1.90
N LYS A 234 23.63 1.94 -0.98
CA LYS A 234 24.89 1.18 -0.81
C LYS A 234 24.79 -0.15 -1.52
N TRP A 235 25.71 -0.33 -2.45
CA TRP A 235 25.91 -1.57 -3.16
C TRP A 235 27.16 -2.27 -2.64
N ASP A 236 27.14 -3.60 -2.56
CA ASP A 236 28.29 -4.44 -2.24
C ASP A 236 28.82 -5.10 -3.52
N LYS A 237 30.07 -5.58 -3.46
CA LYS A 237 30.65 -6.42 -4.48
C LYS A 237 30.59 -7.89 -4.07
N TYR A 238 30.13 -8.73 -4.99
CA TYR A 238 30.10 -10.16 -4.82
C TYR A 238 31.00 -10.81 -5.84
N VAL A 239 31.97 -11.59 -5.38
CA VAL A 239 32.82 -12.40 -6.25
C VAL A 239 32.12 -13.72 -6.55
N VAL A 240 31.88 -14.01 -7.81
CA VAL A 240 31.23 -15.22 -8.29
C VAL A 240 32.10 -16.43 -7.95
N ASN A 241 31.53 -17.37 -7.18
CA ASN A 241 32.20 -18.60 -6.82
C ASN A 241 31.90 -19.71 -7.83
N LYS A 242 32.73 -20.72 -7.84
CA LYS A 242 32.52 -21.92 -8.66
C LYS A 242 31.16 -22.58 -8.38
N GLY A 243 30.35 -22.70 -9.39
CA GLY A 243 28.99 -23.28 -9.31
C GLY A 243 27.89 -22.28 -9.04
N ASP A 244 28.21 -20.99 -8.90
CA ASP A 244 27.20 -19.95 -8.84
C ASP A 244 26.50 -19.78 -10.19
N THR A 245 25.25 -19.37 -10.11
CA THR A 245 24.40 -18.97 -11.23
C THR A 245 23.71 -17.67 -10.89
N LEU A 246 23.26 -16.90 -11.89
CA LEU A 246 22.44 -15.71 -11.64
C LEU A 246 21.22 -16.03 -10.78
N ILE A 247 20.64 -17.25 -10.94
CA ILE A 247 19.52 -17.73 -10.12
C ILE A 247 19.94 -17.88 -8.65
N SER A 248 21.10 -18.50 -8.37
CA SER A 248 21.55 -18.71 -6.99
C SER A 248 21.91 -17.40 -6.31
N ILE A 249 22.58 -16.50 -7.02
CA ILE A 249 22.97 -15.18 -6.52
C ILE A 249 21.72 -14.29 -6.30
N SER A 250 20.80 -14.25 -7.27
CA SER A 250 19.57 -13.46 -7.13
C SER A 250 18.72 -13.93 -5.95
N LYS A 251 18.63 -15.24 -5.71
CA LYS A 251 17.98 -15.79 -4.51
C LYS A 251 18.70 -15.41 -3.21
N LYS A 252 20.05 -15.49 -3.22
CA LYS A 252 20.88 -15.13 -2.07
C LYS A 252 20.68 -13.69 -1.63
N TYR A 253 20.57 -12.76 -2.58
CA TYR A 253 20.39 -11.34 -2.34
C TYR A 253 18.93 -10.87 -2.43
N MET A 254 17.99 -11.82 -2.61
CA MET A 254 16.54 -11.57 -2.69
C MET A 254 16.15 -10.52 -3.73
N ILE A 255 16.84 -10.50 -4.87
CA ILE A 255 16.55 -9.68 -6.03
C ILE A 255 16.09 -10.51 -7.21
N SER A 256 15.43 -9.89 -8.20
CA SER A 256 15.12 -10.59 -9.44
C SER A 256 16.39 -10.77 -10.30
N GLN A 257 16.45 -11.84 -11.11
CA GLN A 257 17.54 -12.00 -12.08
C GLN A 257 17.62 -10.82 -13.04
N ALA A 258 16.46 -10.30 -13.47
CA ALA A 258 16.40 -9.15 -14.36
C ALA A 258 17.09 -7.93 -13.74
N LEU A 259 16.85 -7.66 -12.44
CA LEU A 259 17.53 -6.56 -11.74
C LEU A 259 19.02 -6.84 -11.58
N LEU A 260 19.43 -8.08 -11.21
CA LEU A 260 20.85 -8.42 -11.09
C LEU A 260 21.60 -8.22 -12.42
N LYS A 261 20.95 -8.54 -13.53
CA LYS A 261 21.48 -8.25 -14.88
C LYS A 261 21.58 -6.75 -15.16
N GLU A 262 20.50 -6.02 -14.90
CA GLU A 262 20.41 -4.57 -15.14
C GLU A 262 21.51 -3.80 -14.40
N ILE A 263 21.70 -4.04 -13.10
CA ILE A 263 22.71 -3.32 -12.28
C ILE A 263 24.17 -3.71 -12.65
N ASN A 264 24.36 -4.86 -13.31
CA ASN A 264 25.68 -5.34 -13.76
C ASN A 264 25.87 -5.22 -15.26
N ASN A 265 24.92 -4.64 -15.99
CA ASN A 265 24.94 -4.49 -17.45
C ASN A 265 25.19 -5.83 -18.18
N LEU A 266 24.55 -6.92 -17.72
CA LEU A 266 24.67 -8.24 -18.31
C LEU A 266 23.60 -8.43 -19.39
N ASP A 267 24.03 -8.74 -20.61
CA ASP A 267 23.12 -8.96 -21.74
C ASP A 267 22.45 -10.35 -21.68
N ASP A 268 23.13 -11.34 -21.12
CA ASP A 268 22.64 -12.72 -20.99
C ASP A 268 22.77 -13.26 -19.55
N ASP A 269 22.62 -14.57 -19.36
CA ASP A 269 22.67 -15.21 -18.04
C ASP A 269 24.05 -15.79 -17.70
N LEU A 270 25.07 -15.53 -18.53
CA LEU A 270 26.42 -16.04 -18.33
C LEU A 270 27.16 -15.18 -17.30
N ILE A 271 27.75 -15.85 -16.33
CA ILE A 271 28.66 -15.27 -15.34
C ILE A 271 29.86 -16.19 -15.18
N PHE A 272 31.02 -15.63 -14.86
CA PHE A 272 32.28 -16.36 -14.77
C PHE A 272 32.79 -16.42 -13.34
N GLU A 273 33.47 -17.51 -12.99
CA GLU A 273 34.15 -17.63 -11.69
C GLU A 273 35.16 -16.50 -11.54
N ASN A 274 35.20 -15.88 -10.33
CA ASN A 274 35.96 -14.71 -9.98
C ASN A 274 35.49 -13.38 -10.60
N GLU A 275 34.39 -13.37 -11.33
CA GLU A 275 33.77 -12.12 -11.77
C GLU A 275 33.17 -11.36 -10.59
N GLU A 276 33.34 -10.04 -10.57
CA GLU A 276 32.72 -9.18 -9.55
C GLU A 276 31.35 -8.68 -10.01
N LEU A 277 30.33 -9.04 -9.27
CA LEU A 277 28.97 -8.51 -9.49
C LEU A 277 28.63 -7.47 -8.42
N THR A 278 28.03 -6.38 -8.84
CA THR A 278 27.35 -5.43 -7.98
C THR A 278 26.08 -6.07 -7.46
N VAL A 279 25.92 -6.07 -6.15
CA VAL A 279 24.75 -6.65 -5.48
C VAL A 279 24.23 -5.67 -4.43
N PRO A 280 22.96 -5.73 -4.04
CA PRO A 280 22.49 -4.96 -2.91
C PRO A 280 23.35 -5.25 -1.69
N ARG A 281 23.63 -4.25 -0.88
CA ARG A 281 24.30 -4.47 0.41
C ARG A 281 23.55 -5.56 1.16
N GLY A 282 24.26 -6.65 1.43
CA GLY A 282 23.66 -7.93 1.82
C GLY A 282 22.65 -7.81 2.96
N PRO A 283 21.59 -8.61 2.89
CA PRO A 283 20.45 -8.53 3.78
C PRO A 283 20.72 -9.16 5.15
N GLU A 284 21.89 -8.93 5.76
CA GLU A 284 22.12 -9.41 7.12
C GLU A 284 21.08 -8.83 8.07
N TRP A 285 20.78 -7.54 7.95
CA TRP A 285 19.69 -6.93 8.69
C TRP A 285 18.31 -7.44 8.27
N LEU A 286 18.10 -7.72 6.97
CA LEU A 286 16.85 -8.28 6.50
C LEU A 286 16.71 -9.74 6.92
N LYS A 287 17.82 -10.51 6.99
CA LYS A 287 17.82 -11.83 7.62
C LYS A 287 17.46 -11.75 9.10
N ASP A 288 17.99 -10.77 9.81
CA ASP A 288 17.67 -10.55 11.22
C ASP A 288 16.21 -10.06 11.38
N TYR A 289 15.73 -9.23 10.46
CA TYR A 289 14.33 -8.80 10.40
C TYR A 289 13.38 -9.94 10.00
N LEU A 290 13.75 -10.74 9.00
CA LEU A 290 12.97 -11.89 8.54
C LEU A 290 13.05 -13.10 9.49
N ASN A 291 14.13 -13.20 10.27
CA ASN A 291 14.33 -14.23 11.29
C ASN A 291 13.80 -13.80 12.66
N LYS A 292 13.24 -12.58 12.81
CA LYS A 292 12.47 -12.27 14.01
C LYS A 292 11.34 -13.30 14.14
N PRO A 293 11.19 -13.94 15.31
CA PRO A 293 10.20 -15.01 15.50
C PRO A 293 8.75 -14.59 15.27
N ASP A 294 8.50 -13.29 15.12
CA ASP A 294 7.16 -12.71 15.01
C ASP A 294 6.65 -12.53 13.57
N ILE A 295 7.49 -12.78 12.55
CA ILE A 295 7.10 -12.60 11.13
C ILE A 295 7.34 -13.89 10.36
N TYR A 296 6.24 -14.45 9.86
CA TYR A 296 6.27 -15.61 8.97
C TYR A 296 5.74 -15.24 7.59
N PHE A 297 6.55 -15.44 6.56
CA PHE A 297 6.11 -15.28 5.18
C PHE A 297 5.38 -16.53 4.72
N VAL A 298 4.08 -16.38 4.53
CA VAL A 298 3.19 -17.46 4.11
C VAL A 298 3.55 -17.92 2.70
N SER A 299 3.88 -19.18 2.55
CA SER A 299 4.16 -19.83 1.27
C SER A 299 2.91 -20.54 0.74
N ARG A 300 2.88 -20.80 -0.56
CA ARG A 300 1.77 -21.56 -1.18
C ARG A 300 1.67 -22.95 -0.56
N GLY A 301 0.52 -23.24 0.06
CA GLY A 301 0.25 -24.50 0.76
C GLY A 301 0.28 -24.38 2.29
N ASP A 302 0.70 -23.23 2.83
CA ASP A 302 0.63 -22.99 4.25
C ASP A 302 -0.82 -22.79 4.72
N THR A 303 -1.06 -23.21 5.94
CA THR A 303 -2.30 -22.97 6.68
C THR A 303 -1.95 -22.36 8.03
N LEU A 304 -2.85 -21.62 8.65
CA LEU A 304 -2.65 -21.11 10.00
C LEU A 304 -2.27 -22.22 10.98
N TRP A 305 -2.87 -23.42 10.82
CA TRP A 305 -2.56 -24.58 11.64
C TRP A 305 -1.12 -25.10 11.42
N SER A 306 -0.65 -25.20 10.16
CA SER A 306 0.73 -25.64 9.86
C SER A 306 1.77 -24.65 10.38
N ILE A 307 1.48 -23.36 10.29
CA ILE A 307 2.32 -22.28 10.79
C ILE A 307 2.35 -22.31 12.33
N ALA A 308 1.18 -22.34 12.98
CA ALA A 308 1.09 -22.43 14.43
C ALA A 308 1.82 -23.64 15.00
N LYS A 309 1.66 -24.81 14.38
CA LYS A 309 2.38 -26.03 14.75
C LYS A 309 3.90 -25.87 14.61
N LYS A 310 4.37 -25.20 13.55
CA LYS A 310 5.80 -24.94 13.30
C LYS A 310 6.42 -24.05 14.37
N TYR A 311 5.66 -23.08 14.89
CA TYR A 311 6.14 -22.12 15.87
C TYR A 311 5.69 -22.41 17.31
N GLY A 312 4.98 -23.52 17.53
CA GLY A 312 4.53 -23.92 18.88
C GLY A 312 3.51 -23.00 19.52
N VAL A 313 2.72 -22.27 18.70
CA VAL A 313 1.66 -21.36 19.15
C VAL A 313 0.29 -21.93 18.84
N GLN A 314 -0.73 -21.48 19.56
CA GLN A 314 -2.13 -21.84 19.24
C GLN A 314 -2.68 -20.98 18.11
N VAL A 315 -3.57 -21.58 17.29
CA VAL A 315 -4.25 -20.89 16.17
C VAL A 315 -5.34 -19.97 16.67
#